data_fa7fab5c58202648fe82636a697144f1
#
_entry.id   fa7fab5c58202648fe82636a697144f1
#
_cell.length_a   1.000
_cell.length_b   1.000
_cell.length_c   1.000
_cell.angle_alpha   90.00
_cell.angle_beta   90.00
_cell.angle_gamma   90.00
#
_symmetry.space_group_name_H-M   'P 1'
#
loop_
_entity.id
_entity.type
_entity.pdbx_description
1 polymer ?
#
loop_
_entity_poly.entity_id
_entity_poly.type
_entity_poly.pdbx_seq_one_letter_code
_entity_poly.pdbx_strand_id
1 'polypeptide(L)'
;MATLWEKIQFWKKKNLPVMYKENVDYQFIQSDDDQITGIGILKGKYAGVLYHYGKAKIIEEGEFARLYFDYTIEHTPTFSVHDLTNDQEFHTMIGDILTDILMKQSNETIRNHDSQEFDIQ
;
A
#
# COMPACT_ATOMS: atom_id res chain seq x y z
N MET A 1 -19.66 -6.16 4.47
CA MET A 1 -18.53 -6.44 5.30
C MET A 1 -17.23 -6.44 4.54
N ALA A 2 -16.26 -5.74 5.02
CA ALA A 2 -15.01 -5.62 4.32
C ALA A 2 -14.17 -6.90 4.50
N THR A 3 -13.39 -7.22 3.49
CA THR A 3 -12.50 -8.37 3.54
C THR A 3 -11.11 -7.88 3.85
N LEU A 4 -10.47 -8.49 4.84
CA LEU A 4 -9.15 -8.10 5.25
C LEU A 4 -8.15 -9.14 4.80
N TRP A 5 -7.11 -8.70 4.10
CA TRP A 5 -6.12 -9.61 3.55
C TRP A 5 -4.73 -9.18 3.95
N GLU A 6 -3.88 -10.16 4.20
CA GLU A 6 -2.48 -9.92 4.48
C GLU A 6 -1.67 -10.34 3.28
N LYS A 7 -0.78 -9.49 2.83
CA LYS A 7 0.04 -9.74 1.66
C LYS A 7 1.52 -9.56 1.96
N ILE A 8 2.35 -10.23 1.19
CA ILE A 8 3.79 -10.15 1.31
C ILE A 8 4.36 -9.70 -0.02
N GLN A 9 5.21 -8.70 0.03
CA GLN A 9 5.90 -8.24 -1.16
C GLN A 9 7.40 -8.23 -0.89
N PHE A 10 8.20 -8.58 -1.90
CA PHE A 10 9.59 -8.87 -1.72
C PHE A 10 10.38 -8.11 -2.76
N TRP A 11 11.46 -7.51 -2.41
CA TRP A 11 12.33 -6.86 -3.40
C TRP A 11 13.76 -6.76 -2.90
N LYS A 12 14.70 -6.53 -3.84
CA LYS A 12 16.07 -6.20 -3.48
C LYS A 12 16.10 -4.71 -3.23
N LYS A 13 16.80 -4.28 -2.21
CA LYS A 13 16.85 -2.86 -1.86
C LYS A 13 17.44 -2.00 -2.96
N LYS A 14 18.31 -2.56 -3.80
CA LYS A 14 18.88 -1.80 -4.89
C LYS A 14 17.92 -1.65 -6.06
N ASN A 15 17.01 -2.60 -6.20
CA ASN A 15 16.06 -2.59 -7.32
C ASN A 15 14.69 -2.39 -6.76
N LEU A 16 14.38 -1.14 -6.48
CA LEU A 16 13.08 -0.81 -5.88
C LEU A 16 11.95 -1.16 -6.82
N PRO A 17 10.79 -1.50 -6.28
CA PRO A 17 9.63 -1.78 -7.12
C PRO A 17 9.20 -0.52 -7.86
N VAL A 18 8.30 -0.69 -8.83
CA VAL A 18 7.78 0.44 -9.59
C VAL A 18 7.22 1.47 -8.62
N MET A 19 7.62 2.71 -8.81
CA MET A 19 7.17 3.77 -7.93
C MET A 19 5.95 4.46 -8.50
N TYR A 20 5.00 4.74 -7.64
CA TYR A 20 3.80 5.48 -8.00
C TYR A 20 3.88 6.86 -7.38
N LYS A 21 3.21 7.82 -7.99
CA LYS A 21 3.29 9.20 -7.52
C LYS A 21 1.97 9.63 -6.88
N GLU A 22 2.08 10.23 -5.73
CA GLU A 22 0.95 10.81 -5.04
C GLU A 22 0.33 11.90 -5.90
N ASN A 23 -0.98 11.95 -5.96
CA ASN A 23 -1.76 12.92 -6.72
C ASN A 23 -1.65 12.77 -8.24
N VAL A 24 -0.98 11.71 -8.70
CA VAL A 24 -0.92 11.35 -10.11
C VAL A 24 -1.49 9.95 -10.28
N ASP A 25 -0.96 8.99 -9.55
CA ASP A 25 -1.38 7.60 -9.64
C ASP A 25 -2.35 7.24 -8.52
N TYR A 26 -2.22 7.88 -7.38
CA TYR A 26 -3.09 7.63 -6.23
C TYR A 26 -3.21 8.91 -5.42
N GLN A 27 -4.20 8.95 -4.53
CA GLN A 27 -4.35 10.09 -3.62
C GLN A 27 -4.78 9.60 -2.27
N PHE A 28 -4.45 10.38 -1.24
CA PHE A 28 -4.93 10.09 0.10
C PHE A 28 -6.34 10.62 0.24
N ILE A 29 -7.18 9.84 0.90
CA ILE A 29 -8.54 10.24 1.19
C ILE A 29 -8.56 10.77 2.62
N GLN A 30 -9.08 11.95 2.83
CA GLN A 30 -9.10 12.58 4.15
C GLN A 30 -10.52 12.75 4.64
N SER A 31 -10.68 12.58 5.95
CA SER A 31 -11.97 12.81 6.56
C SER A 31 -12.08 14.29 6.93
N ASP A 32 -13.22 14.68 7.49
CA ASP A 32 -13.49 16.08 7.84
C ASP A 32 -12.51 16.65 8.85
N ASP A 33 -11.89 15.81 9.67
CA ASP A 33 -10.93 16.27 10.66
C ASP A 33 -9.51 16.12 10.16
N ASP A 34 -9.32 16.06 8.85
CA ASP A 34 -8.02 16.01 8.19
C ASP A 34 -7.23 14.74 8.45
N GLN A 35 -7.87 13.70 8.91
CA GLN A 35 -7.19 12.42 9.07
C GLN A 35 -7.26 11.62 7.79
N ILE A 36 -6.16 10.96 7.45
CA ILE A 36 -6.13 10.11 6.26
C ILE A 36 -6.88 8.83 6.57
N THR A 37 -7.93 8.56 5.79
CA THR A 37 -8.77 7.40 6.01
C THR A 37 -8.65 6.36 4.91
N GLY A 38 -7.91 6.64 3.86
CA GLY A 38 -7.76 5.66 2.80
C GLY A 38 -6.97 6.18 1.62
N ILE A 39 -6.94 5.37 0.59
CA ILE A 39 -6.23 5.64 -0.65
C ILE A 39 -7.20 5.47 -1.81
N GLY A 40 -7.17 6.38 -2.75
CA GLY A 40 -7.94 6.27 -3.98
C GLY A 40 -7.00 6.12 -5.16
N ILE A 41 -7.26 5.17 -6.03
CA ILE A 41 -6.46 4.96 -7.23
C ILE A 41 -6.97 5.87 -8.32
N LEU A 42 -6.07 6.63 -8.92
CA LEU A 42 -6.45 7.67 -9.88
C LEU A 42 -6.34 7.26 -11.33
N LYS A 43 -5.49 6.32 -11.67
CA LYS A 43 -5.24 5.96 -13.05
C LYS A 43 -5.25 4.47 -13.28
N GLY A 44 -5.43 4.09 -14.53
CA GLY A 44 -5.27 2.73 -14.98
C GLY A 44 -6.49 1.90 -14.76
N LYS A 45 -6.29 0.61 -14.80
CA LYS A 45 -7.34 -0.38 -14.76
C LYS A 45 -8.16 -0.33 -13.48
N TYR A 46 -7.53 0.07 -12.38
CA TYR A 46 -8.17 0.09 -11.07
C TYR A 46 -8.58 1.50 -10.63
N ALA A 47 -8.64 2.44 -11.56
CA ALA A 47 -9.03 3.81 -11.23
C ALA A 47 -10.40 3.83 -10.55
N GLY A 48 -10.52 4.58 -9.49
CA GLY A 48 -11.77 4.69 -8.74
C GLY A 48 -11.88 3.76 -7.56
N VAL A 49 -10.97 2.78 -7.43
CA VAL A 49 -10.99 1.90 -6.26
C VAL A 49 -10.53 2.68 -5.05
N LEU A 50 -11.28 2.57 -3.95
CA LEU A 50 -10.91 3.17 -2.67
C LEU A 50 -10.65 2.05 -1.68
N TYR A 51 -9.54 2.15 -0.98
CA TYR A 51 -9.19 1.13 0.00
C TYR A 51 -8.37 1.76 1.11
N HIS A 52 -8.14 1.04 2.18
CA HIS A 52 -7.20 1.51 3.19
C HIS A 52 -6.33 0.34 3.65
N TYR A 53 -5.12 0.66 4.09
CA TYR A 53 -4.23 -0.33 4.66
C TYR A 53 -4.55 -0.48 6.15
N GLY A 54 -4.35 -1.67 6.64
CA GLY A 54 -4.39 -1.90 8.07
C GLY A 54 -2.99 -1.79 8.61
N LYS A 55 -2.41 -2.93 9.01
CA LYS A 55 -1.05 -2.93 9.51
C LYS A 55 -0.07 -3.19 8.39
N ALA A 56 1.10 -2.59 8.48
CA ALA A 56 2.15 -2.81 7.52
C ALA A 56 3.47 -2.97 8.25
N LYS A 57 4.35 -3.81 7.72
CA LYS A 57 5.60 -4.13 8.36
C LYS A 57 6.63 -4.44 7.29
N ILE A 58 7.80 -3.83 7.41
CA ILE A 58 8.92 -4.11 6.51
C ILE A 58 10.00 -4.81 7.31
N ILE A 59 10.48 -5.93 6.81
CA ILE A 59 11.60 -6.65 7.40
C ILE A 59 12.74 -6.62 6.42
N GLU A 60 13.88 -6.11 6.83
CA GLU A 60 15.06 -6.01 5.99
C GLU A 60 16.03 -7.11 6.36
N GLU A 61 16.53 -7.81 5.35
CA GLU A 61 17.50 -8.89 5.54
C GLU A 61 18.58 -8.76 4.47
N GLY A 62 19.74 -8.22 4.83
CA GLY A 62 20.82 -8.04 3.87
C GLY A 62 20.40 -7.11 2.76
N GLU A 63 20.44 -7.60 1.51
CA GLU A 63 20.06 -6.80 0.35
C GLU A 63 18.58 -6.84 0.04
N PHE A 64 17.84 -7.66 0.77
CA PHE A 64 16.43 -7.86 0.46
C PHE A 64 15.55 -7.21 1.51
N ALA A 65 14.33 -6.94 1.13
CA ALA A 65 13.31 -6.47 2.06
C ALA A 65 12.00 -7.17 1.74
N ARG A 66 11.21 -7.41 2.78
CA ARG A 66 9.88 -8.01 2.64
C ARG A 66 8.88 -7.08 3.26
N LEU A 67 7.80 -6.85 2.56
CA LEU A 67 6.70 -6.02 3.04
C LEU A 67 5.50 -6.92 3.31
N TYR A 68 5.01 -6.87 4.53
CA TYR A 68 3.78 -7.56 4.93
C TYR A 68 2.75 -6.49 5.15
N PHE A 69 1.55 -6.67 4.64
CA PHE A 69 0.50 -5.68 4.87
C PHE A 69 -0.86 -6.34 4.73
N ASP A 70 -1.86 -5.71 5.36
CA ASP A 70 -3.24 -6.07 5.13
C ASP A 70 -3.98 -4.83 4.64
N TYR A 71 -5.15 -5.04 4.06
CA TYR A 71 -5.90 -3.96 3.48
C TYR A 71 -7.38 -4.29 3.47
N THR A 72 -8.20 -3.25 3.32
CA THR A 72 -9.65 -3.40 3.23
C THR A 72 -10.13 -2.56 2.06
N ILE A 73 -10.96 -3.13 1.19
CA ILE A 73 -11.51 -2.41 0.06
C ILE A 73 -12.81 -1.74 0.49
N GLU A 74 -12.89 -0.42 0.29
CA GLU A 74 -14.06 0.35 0.68
C GLU A 74 -15.02 0.55 -0.48
N HIS A 75 -14.50 0.69 -1.68
CA HIS A 75 -15.33 0.96 -2.85
C HIS A 75 -14.61 0.50 -4.11
N THR A 76 -15.32 -0.14 -4.99
CA THR A 76 -14.76 -0.56 -6.27
C THR A 76 -15.83 -0.41 -7.34
N PRO A 77 -15.62 0.53 -8.28
CA PRO A 77 -16.65 0.81 -9.28
C PRO A 77 -16.78 -0.24 -10.38
N THR A 78 -15.70 -0.94 -10.69
CA THR A 78 -15.68 -1.85 -11.81
C THR A 78 -15.59 -3.32 -11.43
N PHE A 79 -14.74 -3.64 -10.50
CA PHE A 79 -14.49 -5.03 -10.11
C PHE A 79 -15.20 -5.33 -8.80
N SER A 80 -15.54 -6.58 -8.57
CA SER A 80 -16.08 -6.94 -7.25
C SER A 80 -14.94 -7.04 -6.25
N VAL A 81 -15.26 -6.99 -4.97
CA VAL A 81 -14.25 -7.19 -3.92
C VAL A 81 -13.61 -8.56 -4.10
N HIS A 82 -14.42 -9.56 -4.43
CA HIS A 82 -13.90 -10.91 -4.63
C HIS A 82 -12.88 -10.94 -5.77
N ASP A 83 -13.16 -10.25 -6.87
CA ASP A 83 -12.24 -10.21 -8.00
C ASP A 83 -10.91 -9.56 -7.59
N LEU A 84 -10.97 -8.47 -6.86
CA LEU A 84 -9.75 -7.77 -6.47
C LEU A 84 -8.94 -8.57 -5.46
N THR A 85 -9.59 -9.25 -4.55
CA THR A 85 -8.85 -10.03 -3.56
C THR A 85 -8.15 -11.23 -4.16
N ASN A 86 -8.53 -11.62 -5.38
CA ASN A 86 -7.88 -12.71 -6.09
C ASN A 86 -7.04 -12.22 -7.26
N ASP A 87 -6.78 -10.93 -7.34
CA ASP A 87 -6.07 -10.33 -8.45
C ASP A 87 -4.64 -9.98 -8.04
N GLN A 88 -3.69 -10.74 -8.53
CA GLN A 88 -2.29 -10.53 -8.17
C GLN A 88 -1.78 -9.17 -8.65
N GLU A 89 -2.24 -8.73 -9.80
CA GLU A 89 -1.83 -7.43 -10.33
C GLU A 89 -2.27 -6.30 -9.41
N PHE A 90 -3.49 -6.41 -8.89
CA PHE A 90 -4.00 -5.42 -7.94
C PHE A 90 -3.15 -5.42 -6.66
N HIS A 91 -2.83 -6.60 -6.15
CA HIS A 91 -2.04 -6.72 -4.93
C HIS A 91 -0.64 -6.14 -5.13
N THR A 92 -0.04 -6.39 -6.29
CA THR A 92 1.27 -5.85 -6.59
C THR A 92 1.22 -4.33 -6.64
N MET A 93 0.19 -3.78 -7.25
CA MET A 93 0.05 -2.34 -7.34
C MET A 93 -0.09 -1.69 -5.97
N ILE A 94 -1.00 -2.19 -5.13
CA ILE A 94 -1.19 -1.56 -3.83
C ILE A 94 0.00 -1.80 -2.90
N GLY A 95 0.72 -2.89 -3.08
CA GLY A 95 1.97 -3.12 -2.35
C GLY A 95 3.04 -2.13 -2.77
N ASP A 96 3.15 -1.84 -4.06
CA ASP A 96 4.11 -0.86 -4.57
C ASP A 96 3.76 0.55 -4.09
N ILE A 97 2.47 0.88 -4.06
CA ILE A 97 2.04 2.18 -3.53
C ILE A 97 2.43 2.29 -2.06
N LEU A 98 2.20 1.24 -1.28
CA LEU A 98 2.56 1.25 0.13
C LEU A 98 4.06 1.39 0.32
N THR A 99 4.84 0.72 -0.52
CA THR A 99 6.29 0.83 -0.48
C THR A 99 6.71 2.29 -0.69
N ASP A 100 6.09 2.96 -1.65
CA ASP A 100 6.37 4.37 -1.91
C ASP A 100 6.07 5.22 -0.68
N ILE A 101 4.94 4.99 -0.04
CA ILE A 101 4.55 5.73 1.15
C ILE A 101 5.54 5.50 2.28
N LEU A 102 5.90 4.25 2.52
CA LEU A 102 6.78 3.92 3.63
C LEU A 102 8.21 4.40 3.40
N MET A 103 8.67 4.38 2.16
CA MET A 103 10.00 4.88 1.84
C MET A 103 10.09 6.38 2.09
N LYS A 104 9.03 7.11 1.79
CA LYS A 104 9.02 8.54 2.07
C LYS A 104 9.07 8.80 3.57
N GLN A 105 8.37 8.00 4.35
CA GLN A 105 8.39 8.15 5.81
C GLN A 105 9.76 7.79 6.38
N SER A 106 10.36 6.72 5.85
CA SER A 106 11.67 6.29 6.34
C SER A 106 12.75 7.32 6.13
N ASN A 107 12.67 8.04 5.02
CA ASN A 107 13.67 9.05 4.74
C ASN A 107 13.68 10.14 5.78
N GLU A 108 12.59 10.28 6.47
CA GLU A 108 12.53 11.31 7.47
C GLU A 108 12.78 10.84 8.83
N THR A 109 12.52 9.58 9.14
CA THR A 109 12.69 9.20 10.47
C THR A 109 13.88 8.41 10.55
N ILE A 110 14.07 7.39 10.54
CA ILE A 110 15.17 6.75 10.74
C ILE A 110 15.34 5.59 10.42
N ARG A 111 16.11 4.98 10.32
CA ARG A 111 16.41 4.06 9.84
C ARG A 111 17.17 3.12 10.47
N ASN A 112 17.80 2.29 10.41
CA ASN A 112 18.68 1.37 11.10
C ASN A 112 17.95 0.36 11.92
N HIS A 113 16.75 0.04 11.52
CA HIS A 113 16.01 -1.01 12.18
C HIS A 113 15.86 -2.16 11.20
N ASP A 114 15.94 -3.36 11.69
CA ASP A 114 15.73 -4.52 10.86
C ASP A 114 14.27 -4.72 10.53
N SER A 115 13.38 -4.22 11.34
CA SER A 115 11.95 -4.26 11.00
C SER A 115 11.26 -3.04 11.53
N GLN A 116 10.24 -2.60 10.81
CA GLN A 116 9.45 -1.45 11.21
C GLN A 116 7.99 -1.79 11.01
N GLU A 117 7.16 -1.40 11.95
CA GLU A 117 5.73 -1.61 11.88
C GLU A 117 5.02 -0.29 11.80
N PHE A 118 4.00 -0.21 10.97
CA PHE A 118 3.22 1.00 10.78
C PHE A 118 1.74 0.67 10.88
N ASP A 119 0.97 1.60 11.42
CA ASP A 119 -0.47 1.47 11.50
C ASP A 119 -1.03 2.61 10.68
N ILE A 120 -1.60 2.31 9.54
CA ILE A 120 -2.09 3.32 8.63
C ILE A 120 -3.60 3.27 8.61
N GLN A 121 -4.22 4.29 9.13
CA GLN A 121 -5.66 4.32 9.25
C GLN A 121 -6.22 5.52 8.57
#